data_3e85e7ed47d7c1039c30f7320418fa05
#
_entry.id   3e85e7ed47d7c1039c30f7320418fa05
#
_cell.length_a   1.000
_cell.length_b   1.000
_cell.length_c   1.000
_cell.angle_alpha   90.00
_cell.angle_beta   90.00
_cell.angle_gamma   90.00
#
_symmetry.space_group_name_H-M   'P 1'
#
loop_
_entity.id
_entity.type
_entity.pdbx_description
1 polymer ?
#
loop_
_entity_poly.entity_id
_entity_poly.type
_entity_poly.pdbx_seq_one_letter_code
_entity_poly.pdbx_strand_id
1 'polypeptide(L)'
;MGVALLNLANLLHPRRRGDPDIIDILRRMARTVGPEGYERQLGIAISRPDSRPFLSAIDIPTLVLVGDGDPLTPVAHSQEIASAIRLATLKVLPDCGHLAPIEQPEYVADALAEWLRS
;
A
#
# COMPACT_ATOMS: atom_id res chain seq x y z
N MET A 1 -2.06 2.99 22.16
CA MET A 1 -1.61 1.93 21.24
C MET A 1 -2.75 1.16 20.57
N GLY A 2 -3.86 0.93 21.26
CA GLY A 2 -5.00 0.17 20.72
C GLY A 2 -5.63 0.77 19.47
N VAL A 3 -5.81 2.08 19.38
CA VAL A 3 -6.45 2.76 18.23
C VAL A 3 -5.57 2.65 16.97
N ALA A 4 -4.27 2.88 17.10
CA ALA A 4 -3.35 2.78 15.95
C ALA A 4 -3.31 1.35 15.40
N LEU A 5 -3.25 0.34 16.27
CA LEU A 5 -3.28 -1.06 15.88
C LEU A 5 -4.60 -1.44 15.19
N LEU A 6 -5.73 -0.96 15.72
CA LEU A 6 -7.05 -1.21 15.13
C LEU A 6 -7.14 -0.58 13.73
N ASN A 7 -6.64 0.63 13.56
CA ASN A 7 -6.62 1.30 12.26
C ASN A 7 -5.76 0.54 11.25
N LEU A 8 -4.57 0.06 11.66
CA LEU A 8 -3.70 -0.75 10.79
C LEU A 8 -4.37 -2.07 10.40
N ALA A 9 -5.01 -2.76 11.34
CA ALA A 9 -5.71 -4.01 11.05
C ALA A 9 -6.87 -3.82 10.06
N ASN A 10 -7.55 -2.67 10.10
CA ASN A 10 -8.61 -2.34 9.16
C ASN A 10 -8.11 -2.09 7.73
N LEU A 11 -6.83 -1.85 7.54
CA LEU A 11 -6.21 -1.73 6.22
C LEU A 11 -5.96 -3.09 5.54
N LEU A 12 -6.01 -4.19 6.30
CA LEU A 12 -5.84 -5.53 5.77
C LEU A 12 -7.07 -6.00 4.99
N HIS A 13 -6.83 -6.92 4.07
CA HIS A 13 -7.91 -7.71 3.49
C HIS A 13 -8.73 -8.39 4.61
N PRO A 14 -10.06 -8.47 4.53
CA PRO A 14 -10.89 -9.04 5.60
C PRO A 14 -10.46 -10.44 6.05
N ARG A 15 -10.00 -11.29 5.15
CA ARG A 15 -9.50 -12.65 5.44
C ARG A 15 -8.23 -12.67 6.27
N ARG A 16 -7.47 -11.57 6.34
CA ARG A 16 -6.18 -11.49 7.04
C ARG A 16 -6.24 -10.76 8.37
N ARG A 17 -7.37 -10.14 8.68
CA ARG A 17 -7.53 -9.35 9.92
C ARG A 17 -7.37 -10.16 11.20
N GLY A 18 -7.58 -11.48 11.13
CA GLY A 18 -7.39 -12.40 12.25
C GLY A 18 -6.09 -13.20 12.21
N ASP A 19 -5.21 -12.96 11.23
CA ASP A 19 -3.93 -13.67 11.13
C ASP A 19 -2.98 -13.20 12.24
N PRO A 20 -2.60 -14.11 13.19
CA PRO A 20 -1.78 -13.73 14.34
C PRO A 20 -0.39 -13.25 13.97
N ASP A 21 0.21 -13.79 12.92
CA ASP A 21 1.56 -13.39 12.48
C ASP A 21 1.56 -11.99 11.90
N ILE A 22 0.56 -11.66 11.09
CA ILE A 22 0.38 -10.30 10.55
C ILE A 22 0.08 -9.31 11.68
N ILE A 23 -0.82 -9.66 12.59
CA ILE A 23 -1.17 -8.80 13.72
C ILE A 23 0.07 -8.53 14.61
N ASP A 24 0.94 -9.51 14.80
CA ASP A 24 2.19 -9.32 15.57
C ASP A 24 3.14 -8.35 14.85
N ILE A 25 3.27 -8.44 13.53
CA ILE A 25 4.04 -7.49 12.71
C ILE A 25 3.48 -6.07 12.91
N LEU A 26 2.18 -5.87 12.77
CA LEU A 26 1.54 -4.57 12.94
C LEU A 26 1.74 -4.00 14.35
N ARG A 27 1.67 -4.86 15.36
CA ARG A 27 1.88 -4.47 16.75
C ARG A 27 3.32 -4.00 16.98
N ARG A 28 4.31 -4.67 16.40
CA ARG A 28 5.72 -4.26 16.45
C ARG A 28 5.93 -2.93 15.71
N MET A 29 5.36 -2.77 14.52
CA MET A 29 5.41 -1.52 13.76
C MET A 29 4.83 -0.35 14.58
N ALA A 30 3.65 -0.52 15.15
CA ALA A 30 2.99 0.51 15.96
C ALA A 30 3.85 0.91 17.18
N ARG A 31 4.48 -0.06 17.84
CA ARG A 31 5.38 0.22 18.98
C ARG A 31 6.64 0.99 18.56
N THR A 32 7.24 0.61 17.44
CA THR A 32 8.46 1.24 16.92
C THR A 32 8.22 2.70 16.53
N VAL A 33 7.10 2.97 15.85
CA VAL A 33 6.72 4.32 15.42
C VAL A 33 6.30 5.19 16.60
N GLY A 34 5.54 4.64 17.53
CA GLY A 34 5.01 5.32 18.69
C GLY A 34 3.93 6.37 18.37
N PRO A 35 3.26 6.93 19.41
CA PRO A 35 2.16 7.88 19.20
C PRO A 35 2.56 9.14 18.45
N GLU A 36 3.70 9.75 18.84
CA GLU A 36 4.20 10.97 18.20
C GLU A 36 4.62 10.74 16.74
N GLY A 37 5.22 9.59 16.43
CA GLY A 37 5.58 9.20 15.07
C GLY A 37 4.33 9.02 14.22
N TYR A 38 3.32 8.36 14.74
CA TYR A 38 2.04 8.17 14.08
C TYR A 38 1.34 9.51 13.77
N GLU A 39 1.31 10.42 14.72
CA GLU A 39 0.73 11.76 14.55
C GLU A 39 1.44 12.54 13.45
N ARG A 40 2.78 12.51 13.43
CA ARG A 40 3.56 13.14 12.35
C ARG A 40 3.28 12.53 10.98
N GLN A 41 3.20 11.20 10.89
CA GLN A 41 2.87 10.52 9.63
C GLN A 41 1.47 10.87 9.14
N LEU A 42 0.50 10.94 10.05
CA LEU A 42 -0.86 11.36 9.73
C LEU A 42 -0.90 12.80 9.22
N GLY A 43 -0.15 13.69 9.84
CA GLY A 43 0.01 15.10 9.41
C GLY A 43 0.56 15.20 7.97
N ILE A 44 1.58 14.40 7.64
CA ILE A 44 2.14 14.34 6.28
C ILE A 44 1.08 13.83 5.29
N ALA A 45 0.35 12.78 5.63
CA ALA A 45 -0.68 12.22 4.76
C ALA A 45 -1.80 13.23 4.45
N ILE A 46 -2.23 14.00 5.46
CA ILE A 46 -3.29 15.01 5.32
C ILE A 46 -2.81 16.21 4.50
N SER A 47 -1.56 16.66 4.70
CA SER A 47 -1.01 17.84 4.02
C SER A 47 -0.48 17.58 2.61
N ARG A 48 -0.50 16.34 2.15
CA ARG A 48 0.05 15.94 0.85
C ARG A 48 -0.71 16.61 -0.30
N PRO A 49 0.01 17.26 -1.26
CA PRO A 49 -0.64 17.82 -2.44
C PRO A 49 -1.15 16.74 -3.39
N ASP A 50 -2.08 17.10 -4.26
CA ASP A 50 -2.54 16.25 -5.35
C ASP A 50 -1.42 16.06 -6.39
N SER A 51 -0.98 14.82 -6.58
CA SER A 51 0.08 14.46 -7.52
C SER A 51 -0.44 14.16 -8.94
N ARG A 52 -1.75 14.02 -9.14
CA ARG A 52 -2.34 13.64 -10.44
C ARG A 52 -1.91 14.54 -11.59
N PRO A 53 -1.82 15.89 -11.44
CA PRO A 53 -1.38 16.76 -12.52
C PRO A 53 0.05 16.50 -13.03
N PHE A 54 0.87 15.81 -12.23
CA PHE A 54 2.29 15.57 -12.53
C PHE A 54 2.58 14.16 -13.06
N LEU A 55 1.61 13.24 -13.02
CA LEU A 55 1.81 11.83 -13.39
C LEU A 55 2.22 11.68 -14.86
N SER A 56 1.69 12.49 -15.76
CA SER A 56 2.02 12.43 -17.19
C SER A 56 3.46 12.85 -17.51
N ALA A 57 4.14 13.52 -16.58
CA ALA A 57 5.56 13.88 -16.70
C ALA A 57 6.51 12.71 -16.35
N ILE A 58 5.99 11.64 -15.76
CA ILE A 58 6.79 10.45 -15.44
C ILE A 58 7.00 9.64 -16.74
N ASP A 59 8.23 9.59 -17.20
CA ASP A 59 8.63 8.94 -18.45
C ASP A 59 9.67 7.82 -18.23
N ILE A 60 9.49 7.07 -17.17
CA ILE A 60 10.32 5.91 -16.81
C ILE A 60 9.43 4.70 -16.57
N PRO A 61 9.94 3.46 -16.74
CA PRO A 61 9.21 2.25 -16.38
C PRO A 61 8.71 2.32 -14.94
N THR A 62 7.41 2.17 -14.74
CA THR A 62 6.75 2.34 -13.45
C THR A 62 5.88 1.14 -13.14
N LEU A 63 6.04 0.57 -11.95
CA LEU A 63 5.18 -0.49 -11.45
C LEU A 63 4.18 0.08 -10.46
N VAL A 64 2.90 -0.15 -10.69
CA VAL A 64 1.80 0.18 -9.76
C VAL A 64 1.24 -1.12 -9.21
N LEU A 65 1.33 -1.30 -7.89
CA LEU A 65 0.79 -2.47 -7.18
C LEU A 65 -0.38 -2.07 -6.31
N VAL A 66 -1.42 -2.89 -6.30
CA VAL A 66 -2.59 -2.69 -5.44
C VAL A 66 -3.19 -4.04 -5.05
N GLY A 67 -3.66 -4.17 -3.81
CA GLY A 67 -4.48 -5.30 -3.39
C GLY A 67 -5.90 -5.20 -3.98
N ASP A 68 -6.47 -6.34 -4.38
CA ASP A 68 -7.83 -6.41 -4.92
C ASP A 68 -8.91 -5.98 -3.89
N GLY A 69 -8.60 -6.11 -2.61
CA GLY A 69 -9.46 -5.72 -1.48
C GLY A 69 -8.90 -4.55 -0.66
N ASP A 70 -8.12 -3.65 -1.26
CA ASP A 70 -7.60 -2.47 -0.57
C ASP A 70 -8.74 -1.53 -0.14
N PRO A 71 -9.01 -1.39 1.18
CA PRO A 71 -10.11 -0.59 1.67
C PRO A 71 -9.81 0.91 1.72
N LEU A 72 -8.55 1.31 1.69
CA LEU A 72 -8.13 2.70 1.79
C LEU A 72 -8.01 3.35 0.41
N THR A 73 -7.29 2.69 -0.49
CA THR A 73 -7.08 3.14 -1.86
C THR A 73 -7.48 2.03 -2.83
N PRO A 74 -8.77 1.92 -3.14
CA PRO A 74 -9.30 0.87 -4.02
C PRO A 74 -8.61 0.82 -5.39
N VAL A 75 -8.74 -0.30 -6.08
CA VAL A 75 -8.12 -0.57 -7.39
C VAL A 75 -8.31 0.58 -8.38
N ALA A 76 -9.46 1.26 -8.36
CA ALA A 76 -9.74 2.39 -9.23
C ALA A 76 -8.72 3.53 -9.11
N HIS A 77 -8.18 3.80 -7.93
CA HIS A 77 -7.12 4.81 -7.74
C HIS A 77 -5.82 4.40 -8.43
N SER A 78 -5.44 3.13 -8.31
CA SER A 78 -4.26 2.59 -8.99
C SER A 78 -4.42 2.53 -10.50
N GLN A 79 -5.63 2.26 -10.99
CA GLN A 79 -5.96 2.34 -12.42
C GLN A 79 -5.80 3.77 -12.95
N GLU A 80 -6.28 4.77 -12.19
CA GLU A 80 -6.10 6.18 -12.54
C GLU A 80 -4.61 6.54 -12.65
N ILE A 81 -3.78 6.14 -11.67
CA ILE A 81 -2.34 6.37 -11.68
C ILE A 81 -1.69 5.69 -12.89
N ALA A 82 -1.94 4.41 -13.09
CA ALA A 82 -1.34 3.65 -14.19
C ALA A 82 -1.75 4.18 -15.56
N SER A 83 -2.98 4.65 -15.73
CA SER A 83 -3.47 5.23 -16.97
C SER A 83 -2.83 6.59 -17.28
N ALA A 84 -2.40 7.33 -16.28
CA ALA A 84 -1.78 8.64 -16.43
C ALA A 84 -0.27 8.57 -16.72
N ILE A 85 0.39 7.45 -16.43
CA ILE A 85 1.82 7.24 -16.64
C ILE A 85 2.05 6.37 -17.87
N ARG A 86 2.72 6.91 -18.88
CA ARG A 86 2.90 6.26 -20.19
C ARG A 86 3.53 4.86 -20.11
N LEU A 87 4.52 4.68 -19.26
CA LEU A 87 5.28 3.43 -19.10
C LEU A 87 4.90 2.67 -17.82
N ALA A 88 3.66 2.79 -17.37
CA ALA A 88 3.18 2.09 -16.18
C ALA A 88 2.66 0.69 -16.49
N THR A 89 2.97 -0.23 -15.59
CA THR A 89 2.35 -1.56 -15.49
C THR A 89 1.57 -1.64 -14.20
N LEU A 90 0.30 -2.03 -14.27
CA LEU A 90 -0.56 -2.27 -13.11
C LEU A 90 -0.59 -3.76 -12.78
N LYS A 91 -0.32 -4.10 -11.52
CA LYS A 91 -0.51 -5.44 -10.96
C LYS A 91 -1.54 -5.37 -9.83
N VAL A 92 -2.62 -6.11 -9.95
CA VAL A 92 -3.63 -6.29 -8.90
C VAL A 92 -3.37 -7.61 -8.19
N LEU A 93 -3.13 -7.54 -6.88
CA LEU A 93 -2.75 -8.70 -6.06
C LEU A 93 -4.00 -9.35 -5.46
N PRO A 94 -4.15 -10.68 -5.59
CA PRO A 94 -5.32 -11.37 -5.07
C PRO A 94 -5.31 -11.46 -3.55
N ASP A 95 -6.48 -11.48 -2.92
CA ASP A 95 -6.67 -11.62 -1.46
C ASP A 95 -5.76 -10.67 -0.65
N CYS A 96 -5.66 -9.43 -1.09
CA CYS A 96 -4.71 -8.45 -0.57
C CYS A 96 -5.40 -7.12 -0.28
N GLY A 97 -5.09 -6.52 0.86
CA GLY A 97 -5.53 -5.19 1.25
C GLY A 97 -4.48 -4.12 0.96
N HIS A 98 -4.40 -3.13 1.86
CA HIS A 98 -3.51 -1.97 1.68
C HIS A 98 -2.04 -2.26 1.97
N LEU A 99 -1.76 -3.24 2.83
CA LEU A 99 -0.41 -3.56 3.28
C LEU A 99 0.21 -4.69 2.45
N ALA A 100 0.22 -4.55 1.14
CA ALA A 100 0.59 -5.58 0.19
C ALA A 100 1.92 -6.30 0.49
N PRO A 101 3.02 -5.63 0.87
CA PRO A 101 4.27 -6.33 1.18
C PRO A 101 4.19 -7.26 2.39
N ILE A 102 3.26 -7.00 3.30
CA ILE A 102 3.02 -7.81 4.49
C ILE A 102 2.01 -8.92 4.20
N GLU A 103 0.98 -8.61 3.42
CA GLU A 103 -0.13 -9.52 3.14
C GLU A 103 0.20 -10.54 2.05
N GLN A 104 0.94 -10.13 1.03
CA GLN A 104 1.31 -10.94 -0.13
C GLN A 104 2.78 -10.77 -0.51
N PRO A 105 3.73 -11.10 0.39
CA PRO A 105 5.16 -10.81 0.18
C PRO A 105 5.73 -11.49 -1.06
N GLU A 106 5.32 -12.71 -1.38
CA GLU A 106 5.81 -13.45 -2.55
C GLU A 106 5.35 -12.80 -3.85
N TYR A 107 4.05 -12.46 -3.96
CA TYR A 107 3.53 -11.74 -5.14
C TYR A 107 4.21 -10.39 -5.35
N VAL A 108 4.45 -9.65 -4.27
CA VAL A 108 5.15 -8.36 -4.35
C VAL A 108 6.59 -8.57 -4.80
N ALA A 109 7.30 -9.54 -4.24
CA ALA A 109 8.68 -9.87 -4.63
C ALA A 109 8.78 -10.27 -6.11
N ASP A 110 7.89 -11.12 -6.58
CA ASP A 110 7.84 -11.57 -7.97
C ASP A 110 7.55 -10.40 -8.93
N ALA A 111 6.58 -9.55 -8.59
CA ALA A 111 6.24 -8.37 -9.39
C ALA A 111 7.42 -7.38 -9.48
N LEU A 112 8.14 -7.16 -8.37
CA LEU A 112 9.34 -6.33 -8.35
C LEU A 112 10.48 -6.94 -9.18
N ALA A 113 10.70 -8.25 -9.06
CA ALA A 113 11.72 -8.94 -9.83
C ALA A 113 11.42 -8.90 -11.35
N GLU A 114 10.16 -9.06 -11.74
CA GLU A 114 9.73 -8.91 -13.14
C GLU A 114 9.98 -7.49 -13.64
N TRP A 115 9.56 -6.49 -12.88
CA TRP A 115 9.75 -5.08 -13.23
C TRP A 115 11.22 -4.68 -13.36
N LEU A 116 12.09 -5.17 -12.49
CA LEU A 116 13.54 -4.89 -12.54
C LEU A 116 14.24 -5.50 -13.78
N ARG A 117 13.61 -6.49 -14.41
CA ARG A 117 14.12 -7.13 -15.63
C ARG A 117 13.54 -6.55 -16.92
N SER A 118 12.53 -5.70 -16.81
CA SER A 118 11.82 -5.10 -17.95
C SER A 118 12.58 -3.93 -18.60
#